data_4e64ffe8ae22bcdb38cb4b266a104485
#
_entry.id   4e64ffe8ae22bcdb38cb4b266a104485
#
_cell.length_a   1.000
_cell.length_b   1.000
_cell.length_c   1.000
_cell.angle_alpha   90.00
_cell.angle_beta   90.00
_cell.angle_gamma   90.00
#
_symmetry.space_group_name_H-M   'P 1'
#
loop_
_entity.id
_entity.type
_entity.pdbx_description
1 polymer ?
#
loop_
_entity_poly.entity_id
_entity_poly.type
_entity_poly.pdbx_seq_one_letter_code
_entity_poly.pdbx_strand_id
1 'polypeptide(L)'
;MPTSTGTALAPLPAHRKSAARVALFDLPDTSAQLVTECFRQFGIETASIARENSDRLQNEKFEACVLTLGDGAGSIIERARGSASSSRIVIYGLGGTAQDALRYSKLCINAVFHEPLERSAAMKLVRSTRMLVLHEFRRYVRIPVMTEVGIVLPDGGRMTATSQEISSGGMSLKGNHVPERGSLVEVSFSLLTLPRVWVRGHVTWKKSNKSFGVRFDSTDERRQRVKDWIVAYLEA
;
A
#
# COMPACT_ATOMS: atom_id res chain seq x y z
N MET A 1 7.30 47.38 -19.57
CA MET A 1 6.26 46.38 -19.33
C MET A 1 6.87 45.00 -19.61
N PRO A 2 7.24 44.18 -18.61
CA PRO A 2 7.69 42.82 -18.87
C PRO A 2 6.47 41.90 -18.95
N THR A 3 6.36 41.20 -20.07
CA THR A 3 5.36 40.17 -20.34
C THR A 3 5.67 38.93 -19.52
N SER A 4 4.75 38.59 -18.63
CA SER A 4 4.77 37.34 -17.84
C SER A 4 4.50 36.15 -18.78
N THR A 5 5.52 35.37 -19.06
CA THR A 5 5.39 34.07 -19.74
C THR A 5 4.91 33.04 -18.71
N GLY A 6 3.61 32.78 -18.70
CA GLY A 6 3.04 31.68 -17.92
C GLY A 6 3.55 30.35 -18.48
N THR A 7 4.42 29.68 -17.73
CA THR A 7 4.83 28.31 -18.04
C THR A 7 3.64 27.37 -17.79
N ALA A 8 2.99 26.96 -18.87
CA ALA A 8 1.98 25.92 -18.80
C ALA A 8 2.65 24.62 -18.33
N LEU A 9 2.29 24.17 -17.16
CA LEU A 9 2.65 22.84 -16.66
C LEU A 9 2.06 21.80 -17.63
N ALA A 10 2.94 21.02 -18.26
CA ALA A 10 2.54 19.89 -19.07
C ALA A 10 1.69 18.93 -18.21
N PRO A 11 0.58 18.37 -18.77
CA PRO A 11 -0.20 17.40 -18.03
C PRO A 11 0.68 16.18 -17.71
N LEU A 12 0.76 15.86 -16.42
CA LEU A 12 1.41 14.64 -15.95
C LEU A 12 0.78 13.44 -16.67
N PRO A 13 1.58 12.45 -17.14
CA PRO A 13 1.04 11.24 -17.73
C PRO A 13 0.05 10.64 -16.73
N ALA A 14 -1.13 10.25 -17.21
CA ALA A 14 -2.16 9.59 -16.42
C ALA A 14 -1.58 8.29 -15.84
N HIS A 15 -1.00 8.37 -14.64
CA HIS A 15 -0.63 7.20 -13.88
C HIS A 15 -1.91 6.43 -13.61
N ARG A 16 -1.99 5.21 -14.14
CA ARG A 16 -3.03 4.26 -13.79
C ARG A 16 -3.11 4.24 -12.28
N LYS A 17 -4.24 4.66 -11.70
CA LYS A 17 -4.43 4.61 -10.24
C LYS A 17 -4.10 3.19 -9.82
N SER A 18 -3.12 3.05 -8.96
CA SER A 18 -2.76 1.78 -8.38
C SER A 18 -3.95 1.27 -7.58
N ALA A 19 -4.53 0.14 -7.96
CA ALA A 19 -5.65 -0.49 -7.26
C ALA A 19 -5.13 -1.54 -6.27
N ALA A 20 -5.88 -1.77 -5.20
CA ALA A 20 -5.63 -2.90 -4.31
C ALA A 20 -5.80 -4.22 -5.07
N ARG A 21 -4.94 -5.20 -4.84
CA ARG A 21 -4.93 -6.48 -5.55
C ARG A 21 -5.11 -7.65 -4.60
N VAL A 22 -5.99 -8.57 -5.00
CA VAL A 22 -6.28 -9.82 -4.27
C VAL A 22 -5.82 -11.01 -5.11
N ALA A 23 -4.97 -11.85 -4.54
CA ALA A 23 -4.60 -13.13 -5.15
C ALA A 23 -5.73 -14.15 -4.94
N LEU A 24 -6.18 -14.80 -6.00
CA LEU A 24 -7.08 -15.95 -5.96
C LEU A 24 -6.23 -17.21 -6.21
N PHE A 25 -5.86 -17.89 -5.13
CA PHE A 25 -4.92 -19.00 -5.22
C PHE A 25 -5.63 -20.33 -5.40
N ASP A 26 -5.42 -20.93 -6.56
CA ASP A 26 -5.88 -22.30 -6.91
C ASP A 26 -7.38 -22.52 -6.61
N LEU A 27 -8.22 -21.53 -6.93
CA LEU A 27 -9.66 -21.60 -6.73
C LEU A 27 -10.34 -22.26 -7.95
N PRO A 28 -11.45 -22.98 -7.76
CA PRO A 28 -12.31 -23.39 -8.86
C PRO A 28 -12.80 -22.17 -9.66
N ASP A 29 -12.90 -22.28 -10.99
CA ASP A 29 -13.23 -21.16 -11.88
C ASP A 29 -14.54 -20.44 -11.49
N THR A 30 -15.57 -21.20 -11.12
CA THR A 30 -16.86 -20.65 -10.70
C THR A 30 -16.72 -19.80 -9.43
N SER A 31 -15.96 -20.27 -8.46
CA SER A 31 -15.69 -19.55 -7.21
C SER A 31 -14.81 -18.31 -7.47
N ALA A 32 -13.78 -18.47 -8.30
CA ALA A 32 -12.89 -17.37 -8.68
C ALA A 32 -13.65 -16.24 -9.40
N GLN A 33 -14.55 -16.56 -10.32
CA GLN A 33 -15.39 -15.59 -11.00
C GLN A 33 -16.29 -14.83 -10.04
N LEU A 34 -17.01 -15.53 -9.16
CA LEU A 34 -17.91 -14.93 -8.18
C LEU A 34 -17.17 -14.01 -7.21
N VAL A 35 -16.03 -14.47 -6.68
CA VAL A 35 -15.18 -13.68 -5.78
C VAL A 35 -14.62 -12.44 -6.50
N THR A 36 -14.18 -12.60 -7.76
CA THR A 36 -13.73 -11.48 -8.60
C THR A 36 -14.81 -10.42 -8.76
N GLU A 37 -16.04 -10.80 -9.07
CA GLU A 37 -17.15 -9.87 -9.18
C GLU A 37 -17.41 -9.12 -7.88
N CYS A 38 -17.31 -9.82 -6.73
CA CYS A 38 -17.51 -9.21 -5.43
C CYS A 38 -16.46 -8.15 -5.10
N PHE A 39 -15.17 -8.43 -5.35
CA PHE A 39 -14.11 -7.46 -5.11
C PHE A 39 -14.13 -6.29 -6.10
N ARG A 40 -14.44 -6.56 -7.38
CA ARG A 40 -14.53 -5.53 -8.43
C ARG A 40 -15.55 -4.44 -8.11
N GLN A 41 -16.66 -4.76 -7.43
CA GLN A 41 -17.65 -3.76 -7.01
C GLN A 41 -17.08 -2.71 -6.03
N PHE A 42 -15.95 -3.00 -5.41
CA PHE A 42 -15.25 -2.07 -4.51
C PHE A 42 -13.94 -1.52 -5.10
N GLY A 43 -13.76 -1.63 -6.43
CA GLY A 43 -12.56 -1.14 -7.10
C GLY A 43 -11.29 -1.93 -6.74
N ILE A 44 -11.43 -3.17 -6.25
CA ILE A 44 -10.32 -4.06 -5.89
C ILE A 44 -10.11 -5.04 -7.04
N GLU A 45 -8.88 -5.10 -7.57
CA GLU A 45 -8.51 -6.02 -8.64
C GLU A 45 -8.22 -7.42 -8.08
N THR A 46 -8.44 -8.45 -8.90
CA THR A 46 -8.09 -9.82 -8.56
C THR A 46 -7.10 -10.40 -9.59
N ALA A 47 -6.27 -11.32 -9.14
CA ALA A 47 -5.37 -12.07 -9.99
C ALA A 47 -5.42 -13.56 -9.63
N SER A 48 -5.80 -14.39 -10.57
CA SER A 48 -5.76 -15.84 -10.39
C SER A 48 -4.32 -16.33 -10.43
N ILE A 49 -3.98 -17.20 -9.49
CA ILE A 49 -2.65 -17.81 -9.33
C ILE A 49 -2.85 -19.30 -9.26
N ALA A 50 -2.38 -20.01 -10.27
CA ALA A 50 -2.35 -21.47 -10.26
C ALA A 50 -1.25 -21.98 -9.30
N ARG A 51 -1.42 -23.20 -8.83
CA ARG A 51 -0.51 -23.83 -7.84
C ARG A 51 0.95 -23.84 -8.29
N GLU A 52 1.20 -24.04 -9.58
CA GLU A 52 2.52 -24.05 -10.19
C GLU A 52 3.23 -22.70 -10.09
N ASN A 53 2.45 -21.63 -10.02
CA ASN A 53 2.92 -20.25 -9.99
C ASN A 53 2.90 -19.66 -8.56
N SER A 54 2.93 -20.51 -7.54
CA SER A 54 2.82 -20.09 -6.13
C SER A 54 3.90 -19.08 -5.70
N ASP A 55 5.04 -19.01 -6.38
CA ASP A 55 6.11 -18.05 -6.13
C ASP A 55 5.68 -16.59 -6.37
N ARG A 56 4.62 -16.39 -7.18
CA ARG A 56 4.03 -15.05 -7.37
C ARG A 56 3.51 -14.44 -6.07
N LEU A 57 3.07 -15.27 -5.11
CA LEU A 57 2.64 -14.78 -3.79
C LEU A 57 3.78 -14.12 -3.00
N GLN A 58 5.03 -14.48 -3.27
CA GLN A 58 6.21 -13.87 -2.64
C GLN A 58 6.78 -12.71 -3.47
N ASN A 59 6.74 -12.87 -4.81
CA ASN A 59 7.41 -11.95 -5.73
C ASN A 59 6.54 -10.77 -6.16
N GLU A 60 5.21 -10.90 -6.09
CA GLU A 60 4.27 -9.84 -6.39
C GLU A 60 3.62 -9.30 -5.11
N LYS A 61 3.19 -8.04 -5.18
CA LYS A 61 2.45 -7.41 -4.08
C LYS A 61 0.97 -7.72 -4.21
N PHE A 62 0.41 -8.31 -3.16
CA PHE A 62 -1.02 -8.49 -2.95
C PHE A 62 -1.40 -7.99 -1.56
N GLU A 63 -2.56 -7.37 -1.43
CA GLU A 63 -3.12 -6.90 -0.17
C GLU A 63 -3.95 -7.97 0.51
N ALA A 64 -4.49 -8.91 -0.30
CA ALA A 64 -5.21 -10.07 0.22
C ALA A 64 -4.94 -11.32 -0.62
N CYS A 65 -5.20 -12.48 -0.03
CA CYS A 65 -5.19 -13.77 -0.71
C CYS A 65 -6.42 -14.56 -0.31
N VAL A 66 -7.11 -15.13 -1.29
CA VAL A 66 -8.20 -16.08 -1.12
C VAL A 66 -7.68 -17.46 -1.50
N LEU A 67 -7.86 -18.45 -0.64
CA LEU A 67 -7.43 -19.82 -0.88
C LEU A 67 -8.40 -20.83 -0.26
N THR A 68 -8.52 -22.03 -0.85
CA THR A 68 -9.33 -23.08 -0.29
C THR A 68 -8.71 -23.60 1.02
N LEU A 69 -9.55 -23.73 2.07
CA LEU A 69 -9.14 -24.33 3.33
C LEU A 69 -9.14 -25.85 3.19
N GLY A 70 -8.01 -26.48 3.44
CA GLY A 70 -7.80 -27.92 3.32
C GLY A 70 -6.33 -28.25 3.52
N ASP A 71 -5.93 -29.48 3.22
CA ASP A 71 -4.55 -29.91 3.38
C ASP A 71 -3.60 -29.07 2.53
N GLY A 72 -2.56 -28.52 3.17
CA GLY A 72 -1.58 -27.63 2.54
C GLY A 72 -1.91 -26.14 2.60
N ALA A 73 -3.10 -25.71 3.04
CA ALA A 73 -3.43 -24.28 3.14
C ALA A 73 -2.43 -23.50 4.02
N GLY A 74 -1.94 -24.13 5.09
CA GLY A 74 -0.97 -23.51 5.99
C GLY A 74 0.31 -23.06 5.28
N SER A 75 0.89 -23.92 4.46
CA SER A 75 2.12 -23.61 3.72
C SER A 75 1.93 -22.47 2.71
N ILE A 76 0.74 -22.37 2.12
CA ILE A 76 0.41 -21.27 1.20
C ILE A 76 0.27 -19.94 1.96
N ILE A 77 -0.39 -19.97 3.14
CA ILE A 77 -0.51 -18.77 3.99
C ILE A 77 0.88 -18.29 4.45
N GLU A 78 1.74 -19.19 4.90
CA GLU A 78 3.11 -18.86 5.28
C GLU A 78 3.90 -18.27 4.10
N ARG A 79 3.76 -18.87 2.91
CA ARG A 79 4.37 -18.36 1.68
C ARG A 79 3.88 -16.96 1.33
N ALA A 80 2.56 -16.73 1.37
CA ALA A 80 1.96 -15.42 1.11
C ALA A 80 2.46 -14.35 2.07
N ARG A 81 2.80 -14.71 3.31
CA ARG A 81 3.35 -13.82 4.34
C ARG A 81 4.87 -13.74 4.37
N GLY A 82 5.55 -14.56 3.62
CA GLY A 82 7.01 -14.69 3.64
C GLY A 82 7.77 -13.49 3.12
N SER A 83 7.14 -12.57 2.38
CA SER A 83 7.79 -11.34 1.95
C SER A 83 7.56 -10.20 2.94
N ALA A 84 8.55 -9.31 3.09
CA ALA A 84 8.46 -8.13 3.95
C ALA A 84 7.29 -7.20 3.57
N SER A 85 6.92 -7.18 2.28
CA SER A 85 5.81 -6.37 1.75
C SER A 85 4.44 -7.01 1.96
N SER A 86 4.36 -8.32 2.25
CA SER A 86 3.11 -9.08 2.38
C SER A 86 2.92 -9.70 3.77
N SER A 87 3.78 -9.39 4.75
CA SER A 87 3.71 -9.95 6.10
C SER A 87 2.37 -9.76 6.80
N ARG A 88 1.56 -8.80 6.38
CA ARG A 88 0.21 -8.51 6.91
C ARG A 88 -0.89 -8.70 5.88
N ILE A 89 -0.65 -9.48 4.84
CA ILE A 89 -1.65 -9.79 3.82
C ILE A 89 -2.94 -10.32 4.47
N VAL A 90 -4.08 -9.83 4.01
CA VAL A 90 -5.40 -10.28 4.49
C VAL A 90 -5.69 -11.66 3.90
N ILE A 91 -5.96 -12.64 4.73
CA ILE A 91 -6.24 -14.02 4.30
C ILE A 91 -7.73 -14.32 4.38
N TYR A 92 -8.29 -14.75 3.27
CA TYR A 92 -9.62 -15.30 3.15
C TYR A 92 -9.54 -16.80 2.88
N GLY A 93 -10.19 -17.60 3.73
CA GLY A 93 -10.43 -18.99 3.46
C GLY A 93 -11.66 -19.19 2.58
N LEU A 94 -11.67 -20.20 1.72
CA LEU A 94 -12.85 -20.67 1.00
C LEU A 94 -13.16 -22.10 1.44
N GLY A 95 -14.41 -22.35 1.83
CA GLY A 95 -14.85 -23.67 2.29
C GLY A 95 -14.19 -24.08 3.60
N GLY A 96 -14.02 -25.40 3.75
CA GLY A 96 -13.45 -26.00 4.94
C GLY A 96 -14.48 -26.23 6.05
N THR A 97 -14.06 -27.05 7.01
CA THR A 97 -14.83 -27.35 8.22
C THR A 97 -14.55 -26.32 9.32
N ALA A 98 -15.37 -26.31 10.37
CA ALA A 98 -15.08 -25.55 11.59
C ALA A 98 -13.71 -25.93 12.20
N GLN A 99 -13.30 -27.20 12.06
CA GLN A 99 -11.98 -27.68 12.50
C GLN A 99 -10.86 -27.08 11.67
N ASP A 100 -11.03 -26.96 10.35
CA ASP A 100 -10.04 -26.31 9.49
C ASP A 100 -9.91 -24.82 9.85
N ALA A 101 -11.01 -24.12 10.07
CA ALA A 101 -10.99 -22.74 10.51
C ALA A 101 -10.24 -22.58 11.86
N LEU A 102 -10.44 -23.48 12.81
CA LEU A 102 -9.71 -23.51 14.08
C LEU A 102 -8.23 -23.86 13.88
N ARG A 103 -7.92 -24.87 13.05
CA ARG A 103 -6.55 -25.29 12.72
C ARG A 103 -5.72 -24.12 12.18
N TYR A 104 -6.31 -23.32 11.31
CA TYR A 104 -5.64 -22.20 10.67
C TYR A 104 -5.84 -20.86 11.38
N SER A 105 -6.58 -20.81 12.51
CA SER A 105 -6.75 -19.59 13.30
C SER A 105 -5.42 -19.01 13.79
N LYS A 106 -4.47 -19.87 14.16
CA LYS A 106 -3.10 -19.48 14.53
C LYS A 106 -2.34 -18.78 13.39
N LEU A 107 -2.74 -19.03 12.14
CA LEU A 107 -2.21 -18.36 10.96
C LEU A 107 -3.00 -17.09 10.62
N CYS A 108 -3.83 -16.61 11.56
CA CYS A 108 -4.57 -15.34 11.44
C CYS A 108 -5.38 -15.24 10.14
N ILE A 109 -6.23 -16.22 9.82
CA ILE A 109 -7.24 -16.08 8.77
C ILE A 109 -8.19 -14.96 9.18
N ASN A 110 -8.43 -14.01 8.28
CA ASN A 110 -9.23 -12.83 8.56
C ASN A 110 -10.74 -13.03 8.32
N ALA A 111 -11.08 -13.89 7.36
CA ALA A 111 -12.47 -14.20 7.03
C ALA A 111 -12.58 -15.52 6.27
N VAL A 112 -13.78 -16.12 6.26
CA VAL A 112 -14.04 -17.38 5.56
C VAL A 112 -15.29 -17.23 4.69
N PHE A 113 -15.15 -17.54 3.41
CA PHE A 113 -16.25 -17.79 2.49
C PHE A 113 -16.79 -19.19 2.72
N HIS A 114 -18.05 -19.31 3.08
CA HIS A 114 -18.69 -20.61 3.28
C HIS A 114 -19.10 -21.23 1.95
N GLU A 115 -19.09 -22.55 1.88
CA GLU A 115 -19.63 -23.32 0.76
C GLU A 115 -21.02 -23.91 1.13
N PRO A 116 -21.97 -23.96 0.18
CA PRO A 116 -21.88 -23.45 -1.20
C PRO A 116 -21.73 -21.91 -1.24
N LEU A 117 -20.85 -21.43 -2.16
CA LEU A 117 -20.54 -20.01 -2.26
C LEU A 117 -21.72 -19.23 -2.88
N GLU A 118 -22.49 -18.54 -2.05
CA GLU A 118 -23.59 -17.70 -2.47
C GLU A 118 -23.14 -16.25 -2.68
N ARG A 119 -23.60 -15.63 -3.79
CA ARG A 119 -23.23 -14.27 -4.15
C ARG A 119 -23.59 -13.25 -3.06
N SER A 120 -24.77 -13.37 -2.45
CA SER A 120 -25.23 -12.45 -1.40
C SER A 120 -24.34 -12.52 -0.17
N ALA A 121 -23.97 -13.72 0.27
CA ALA A 121 -23.11 -13.95 1.41
C ALA A 121 -21.68 -13.49 1.13
N ALA A 122 -21.14 -13.84 -0.05
CA ALA A 122 -19.82 -13.39 -0.48
C ALA A 122 -19.71 -11.86 -0.56
N MET A 123 -20.72 -11.19 -1.13
CA MET A 123 -20.78 -9.74 -1.21
C MET A 123 -20.81 -9.09 0.18
N LYS A 124 -21.60 -9.63 1.10
CA LYS A 124 -21.68 -9.15 2.48
C LYS A 124 -20.33 -9.28 3.18
N LEU A 125 -19.65 -10.42 3.00
CA LEU A 125 -18.32 -10.65 3.56
C LEU A 125 -17.29 -9.66 3.02
N VAL A 126 -17.19 -9.50 1.70
CA VAL A 126 -16.26 -8.54 1.08
C VAL A 126 -16.56 -7.11 1.54
N ARG A 127 -17.84 -6.72 1.58
CA ARG A 127 -18.24 -5.38 2.07
C ARG A 127 -17.78 -5.12 3.50
N SER A 128 -17.92 -6.10 4.40
CA SER A 128 -17.51 -5.95 5.80
C SER A 128 -16.02 -5.94 6.02
N THR A 129 -15.26 -6.62 5.14
CA THR A 129 -13.80 -6.81 5.29
C THR A 129 -12.96 -5.96 4.34
N ARG A 130 -13.55 -5.29 3.33
CA ARG A 130 -12.82 -4.50 2.34
C ARG A 130 -11.87 -3.47 2.95
N MET A 131 -12.24 -2.91 4.11
CA MET A 131 -11.40 -1.91 4.78
C MET A 131 -10.07 -2.48 5.25
N LEU A 132 -9.98 -3.78 5.55
CA LEU A 132 -8.72 -4.45 5.87
C LEU A 132 -7.81 -4.47 4.65
N VAL A 133 -8.36 -4.83 3.48
CA VAL A 133 -7.61 -4.86 2.20
C VAL A 133 -7.13 -3.46 1.82
N LEU A 134 -8.02 -2.46 1.89
CA LEU A 134 -7.68 -1.07 1.58
C LEU A 134 -6.68 -0.49 2.58
N HIS A 135 -6.74 -0.88 3.85
CA HIS A 135 -5.76 -0.48 4.85
C HIS A 135 -4.36 -1.01 4.50
N GLU A 136 -4.24 -2.29 4.12
CA GLU A 136 -2.95 -2.85 3.68
C GLU A 136 -2.45 -2.18 2.40
N PHE A 137 -3.33 -1.89 1.46
CA PHE A 137 -2.99 -1.15 0.25
C PHE A 137 -2.40 0.23 0.59
N ARG A 138 -3.09 1.03 1.40
CA ARG A 138 -2.67 2.39 1.78
C ARG A 138 -1.30 2.44 2.48
N ARG A 139 -0.90 1.36 3.15
CA ARG A 139 0.42 1.27 3.81
C ARG A 139 1.59 1.31 2.82
N TYR A 140 1.38 0.84 1.60
CA TYR A 140 2.43 0.69 0.59
C TYR A 140 2.30 1.66 -0.58
N VAL A 141 1.19 2.37 -0.68
CA VAL A 141 0.99 3.37 -1.73
C VAL A 141 2.06 4.44 -1.65
N ARG A 142 2.66 4.70 -2.79
CA ARG A 142 3.59 5.82 -3.00
C ARG A 142 3.05 6.64 -4.15
N ILE A 143 2.73 7.89 -3.86
CA ILE A 143 2.20 8.82 -4.83
C ILE A 143 3.37 9.62 -5.40
N PRO A 144 3.62 9.57 -6.71
CA PRO A 144 4.62 10.40 -7.34
C PRO A 144 4.18 11.86 -7.25
N VAL A 145 4.93 12.64 -6.47
CA VAL A 145 4.69 14.08 -6.31
C VAL A 145 6.01 14.80 -6.37
N MET A 146 6.13 15.75 -7.28
CA MET A 146 7.28 16.62 -7.39
C MET A 146 6.95 17.98 -6.75
N THR A 147 7.48 18.22 -5.56
CA THR A 147 7.37 19.51 -4.85
C THR A 147 8.69 19.84 -4.19
N GLU A 148 8.95 21.12 -3.98
CA GLU A 148 10.09 21.57 -3.19
C GLU A 148 9.88 21.22 -1.72
N VAL A 149 10.91 20.67 -1.11
CA VAL A 149 10.94 20.26 0.29
C VAL A 149 12.05 21.01 1.01
N GLY A 150 11.67 21.84 1.95
CA GLY A 150 12.62 22.42 2.90
C GLY A 150 12.99 21.40 3.97
N ILE A 151 14.27 21.32 4.32
CA ILE A 151 14.80 20.38 5.30
C ILE A 151 15.62 21.15 6.32
N VAL A 152 15.31 20.95 7.59
CA VAL A 152 16.06 21.49 8.72
C VAL A 152 16.79 20.34 9.39
N LEU A 153 18.10 20.50 9.59
CA LEU A 153 18.99 19.56 10.24
C LEU A 153 19.06 19.84 11.76
N PRO A 154 19.54 18.89 12.58
CA PRO A 154 19.63 19.05 14.03
C PRO A 154 20.53 20.21 14.48
N ASP A 155 21.54 20.55 13.70
CA ASP A 155 22.47 21.66 13.92
C ASP A 155 21.89 23.04 13.52
N GLY A 156 20.62 23.07 13.07
CA GLY A 156 19.96 24.27 12.54
C GLY A 156 20.25 24.55 11.07
N GLY A 157 21.11 23.76 10.43
CA GLY A 157 21.39 23.83 8.99
C GLY A 157 20.12 23.67 8.17
N ARG A 158 20.00 24.43 7.08
CA ARG A 158 18.85 24.36 6.18
C ARG A 158 19.29 23.99 4.78
N MET A 159 18.49 23.13 4.14
CA MET A 159 18.68 22.73 2.76
C MET A 159 17.35 22.51 2.06
N THR A 160 17.38 22.42 0.74
CA THR A 160 16.21 22.10 -0.08
C THR A 160 16.46 20.84 -0.88
N ALA A 161 15.38 20.12 -1.16
CA ALA A 161 15.36 18.95 -2.03
C ALA A 161 14.04 18.92 -2.81
N THR A 162 13.95 18.07 -3.81
CA THR A 162 12.70 17.82 -4.54
C THR A 162 12.16 16.45 -4.16
N SER A 163 10.88 16.36 -3.83
CA SER A 163 10.22 15.06 -3.63
C SER A 163 10.12 14.30 -4.94
N GLN A 164 10.20 12.98 -4.86
CA GLN A 164 9.95 12.06 -5.97
C GLN A 164 8.65 11.29 -5.73
N GLU A 165 8.48 10.80 -4.52
CA GLU A 165 7.31 10.04 -4.09
C GLU A 165 6.99 10.34 -2.62
N ILE A 166 5.72 10.31 -2.27
CA ILE A 166 5.22 10.47 -0.90
C ILE A 166 4.35 9.27 -0.53
N SER A 167 4.50 8.81 0.69
CA SER A 167 3.66 7.78 1.31
C SER A 167 3.21 8.22 2.71
N SER A 168 2.30 7.46 3.32
CA SER A 168 1.87 7.70 4.71
C SER A 168 2.99 7.59 5.76
N GLY A 169 4.09 6.93 5.39
CA GLY A 169 5.22 6.69 6.29
C GLY A 169 6.49 7.48 5.98
N GLY A 170 6.53 8.23 4.87
CA GLY A 170 7.73 8.94 4.46
C GLY A 170 7.73 9.40 3.02
N MET A 171 8.86 9.91 2.57
CA MET A 171 9.05 10.38 1.21
C MET A 171 10.43 10.04 0.67
N SER A 172 10.54 9.91 -0.64
CA SER A 172 11.82 9.89 -1.34
C SER A 172 12.11 11.27 -1.92
N LEU A 173 13.35 11.68 -1.79
CA LEU A 173 13.84 13.01 -2.10
C LEU A 173 15.06 12.94 -3.00
N LYS A 174 15.26 13.97 -3.81
CA LYS A 174 16.47 14.20 -4.59
C LYS A 174 16.99 15.60 -4.30
N GLY A 175 18.26 15.72 -3.91
CA GLY A 175 18.84 17.01 -3.55
C GLY A 175 20.35 17.05 -3.80
N ASN A 176 20.93 18.25 -3.81
CA ASN A 176 22.37 18.41 -4.03
C ASN A 176 23.20 17.92 -2.83
N HIS A 177 22.67 18.09 -1.64
CA HIS A 177 23.23 17.57 -0.40
C HIS A 177 22.33 16.49 0.15
N VAL A 178 22.94 15.43 0.69
CA VAL A 178 22.24 14.28 1.25
C VAL A 178 22.66 14.16 2.71
N PRO A 179 21.74 14.32 3.66
CA PRO A 179 22.05 14.15 5.08
C PRO A 179 22.51 12.72 5.37
N GLU A 180 23.25 12.54 6.44
CA GLU A 180 23.71 11.21 6.84
C GLU A 180 22.54 10.29 7.21
N ARG A 181 22.70 9.00 6.94
CA ARG A 181 21.70 7.99 7.33
C ARG A 181 21.56 7.98 8.85
N GLY A 182 20.33 7.97 9.34
CA GLY A 182 19.99 8.04 10.76
C GLY A 182 19.78 9.46 11.27
N SER A 183 20.18 10.51 10.51
CA SER A 183 19.96 11.88 10.94
C SER A 183 18.48 12.18 11.15
N LEU A 184 18.16 12.81 12.27
CA LEU A 184 16.85 13.41 12.51
C LEU A 184 16.74 14.67 11.64
N VAL A 185 15.62 14.83 10.93
CA VAL A 185 15.35 16.00 10.08
C VAL A 185 13.91 16.46 10.29
N GLU A 186 13.67 17.75 10.12
CA GLU A 186 12.31 18.26 9.94
C GLU A 186 12.13 18.66 8.48
N VAL A 187 11.15 18.06 7.82
CA VAL A 187 10.82 18.34 6.41
C VAL A 187 9.57 19.20 6.32
N SER A 188 9.58 20.16 5.39
CA SER A 188 8.43 21.01 5.12
C SER A 188 8.14 21.07 3.63
N PHE A 189 6.89 20.87 3.25
CA PHE A 189 6.44 20.83 1.86
C PHE A 189 4.97 21.22 1.74
N SER A 190 4.55 21.56 0.53
CA SER A 190 3.15 21.82 0.19
C SER A 190 2.68 20.81 -0.85
N LEU A 191 1.41 20.40 -0.74
CA LEU A 191 0.73 19.57 -1.73
C LEU A 191 -0.44 20.36 -2.32
N LEU A 192 -0.95 19.93 -3.47
CA LEU A 192 -1.90 20.69 -4.28
C LEU A 192 -3.14 21.16 -3.50
N THR A 193 -3.63 20.36 -2.57
CA THR A 193 -4.84 20.63 -1.75
C THR A 193 -4.54 20.68 -0.25
N LEU A 194 -3.25 20.65 0.12
CA LEU A 194 -2.83 20.64 1.51
C LEU A 194 -1.89 21.81 1.76
N PRO A 195 -2.19 22.71 2.71
CA PRO A 195 -1.27 23.77 3.10
C PRO A 195 0.04 23.20 3.61
N ARG A 196 1.06 24.04 3.69
CA ARG A 196 2.42 23.62 4.08
C ARG A 196 2.41 22.76 5.35
N VAL A 197 2.97 21.59 5.23
CA VAL A 197 3.10 20.59 6.30
C VAL A 197 4.53 20.57 6.77
N TRP A 198 4.71 20.44 8.08
CA TRP A 198 5.99 20.21 8.74
C TRP A 198 5.93 18.87 9.43
N VAL A 199 6.89 17.98 9.15
CA VAL A 199 6.93 16.65 9.76
C VAL A 199 8.36 16.30 10.12
N ARG A 200 8.56 15.78 11.33
CA ARG A 200 9.84 15.20 11.75
C ARG A 200 10.01 13.81 11.15
N GLY A 201 11.25 13.44 10.89
CA GLY A 201 11.58 12.13 10.37
C GLY A 201 13.07 11.82 10.45
N HIS A 202 13.41 10.62 10.03
CA HIS A 202 14.80 10.15 9.99
C HIS A 202 15.19 9.75 8.57
N VAL A 203 16.41 10.06 8.17
CA VAL A 203 17.00 9.60 6.91
C VAL A 203 17.25 8.09 7.03
N THR A 204 16.57 7.29 6.23
CA THR A 204 16.64 5.82 6.31
C THR A 204 17.55 5.18 5.28
N TRP A 205 17.70 5.81 4.13
CA TRP A 205 18.58 5.36 3.05
C TRP A 205 19.09 6.51 2.22
N LYS A 206 20.23 6.32 1.57
CA LYS A 206 20.81 7.22 0.57
C LYS A 206 21.35 6.42 -0.61
N LYS A 207 21.32 7.00 -1.81
CA LYS A 207 21.87 6.45 -3.04
C LYS A 207 22.89 7.38 -3.66
N SER A 208 23.78 6.83 -4.52
CA SER A 208 24.84 7.56 -5.21
C SER A 208 24.33 8.68 -6.13
N ASN A 209 23.08 8.56 -6.64
CA ASN A 209 22.43 9.57 -7.50
C ASN A 209 21.84 10.75 -6.74
N LYS A 210 22.30 11.02 -5.51
CA LYS A 210 21.79 12.09 -4.62
C LYS A 210 20.33 11.91 -4.21
N SER A 211 19.75 10.73 -4.33
CA SER A 211 18.43 10.39 -3.81
C SER A 211 18.54 9.81 -2.40
N PHE A 212 17.58 10.14 -1.56
CA PHE A 212 17.50 9.64 -0.19
C PHE A 212 16.06 9.53 0.27
N GLY A 213 15.83 8.72 1.30
CA GLY A 213 14.51 8.52 1.87
C GLY A 213 14.42 9.05 3.30
N VAL A 214 13.36 9.79 3.57
CA VAL A 214 13.00 10.22 4.92
C VAL A 214 11.78 9.43 5.37
N ARG A 215 11.91 8.74 6.50
CA ARG A 215 10.80 8.07 7.19
C ARG A 215 10.25 9.03 8.23
N PHE A 216 8.95 9.32 8.16
CA PHE A 216 8.29 10.17 9.14
C PHE A 216 8.27 9.53 10.52
N ASP A 217 8.47 10.34 11.54
CA ASP A 217 8.36 9.90 12.93
C ASP A 217 6.93 9.45 13.23
N SER A 218 6.81 8.26 13.83
CA SER A 218 5.52 7.68 14.16
C SER A 218 4.76 8.46 15.23
N THR A 219 5.48 9.19 16.07
CA THR A 219 4.93 9.99 17.17
C THR A 219 4.58 11.42 16.76
N ASP A 220 4.99 11.88 15.57
CA ASP A 220 4.64 13.20 15.07
C ASP A 220 3.21 13.20 14.51
N GLU A 221 2.27 13.79 15.25
CA GLU A 221 0.86 13.87 14.86
C GLU A 221 0.63 14.63 13.55
N ARG A 222 1.54 15.56 13.20
CA ARG A 222 1.44 16.37 11.97
C ARG A 222 1.44 15.49 10.71
N ARG A 223 2.03 14.28 10.76
CA ARG A 223 1.96 13.30 9.66
C ARG A 223 0.54 12.83 9.34
N GLN A 224 -0.42 13.00 10.27
CA GLN A 224 -1.81 12.60 10.01
C GLN A 224 -2.39 13.34 8.81
N ARG A 225 -2.06 14.63 8.64
CA ARG A 225 -2.47 15.42 7.47
C ARG A 225 -2.00 14.80 6.14
N VAL A 226 -0.79 14.24 6.11
CA VAL A 226 -0.28 13.55 4.90
C VAL A 226 -1.06 12.28 4.63
N LYS A 227 -1.40 11.52 5.67
CA LYS A 227 -2.22 10.30 5.52
C LYS A 227 -3.61 10.63 4.98
N ASP A 228 -4.27 11.65 5.55
CA ASP A 228 -5.60 12.05 5.13
C ASP A 228 -5.59 12.54 3.67
N TRP A 229 -4.55 13.29 3.28
CA TRP A 229 -4.37 13.71 1.89
C TRP A 229 -4.20 12.50 0.95
N ILE A 230 -3.41 11.49 1.33
CA ILE A 230 -3.24 10.26 0.53
C ILE A 230 -4.57 9.53 0.37
N VAL A 231 -5.36 9.42 1.44
CA VAL A 231 -6.69 8.81 1.38
C VAL A 231 -7.59 9.56 0.40
N ALA A 232 -7.68 10.89 0.54
CA ALA A 232 -8.47 11.73 -0.36
C ALA A 232 -8.01 11.63 -1.82
N TYR A 233 -6.69 11.60 -2.05
CA TYR A 233 -6.12 11.42 -3.39
C TYR A 233 -6.51 10.09 -4.05
N LEU A 234 -6.60 9.01 -3.27
CA LEU A 234 -6.96 7.68 -3.79
C LEU A 234 -8.47 7.54 -4.03
N GLU A 235 -9.28 8.30 -3.32
CA GLU A 235 -10.75 8.27 -3.42
C GLU A 235 -11.29 9.24 -4.48
N ALA A 236 -10.50 10.22 -4.93
CA ALA A 236 -10.85 11.18 -6.00
C ALA A 236 -10.68 10.55 -7.39
#